data_1b933dd49ee5c36ec33340eda182627b
#
_entry.id   1b933dd49ee5c36ec33340eda182627b
#
_cell.length_a   1.000
_cell.length_b   1.000
_cell.length_c   1.000
_cell.angle_alpha   90.00
_cell.angle_beta   90.00
_cell.angle_gamma   90.00
#
_symmetry.space_group_name_H-M   'P 1'
#
loop_
_entity.id
_entity.type
_entity.pdbx_description
1 polymer ?
#
loop_
_entity_poly.entity_id
_entity_poly.type
_entity_poly.pdbx_seq_one_letter_code
_entity_poly.pdbx_strand_id
1 'polypeptide(L)'
;MTRRMTVGAAFTAAVVVAALGTMAAQAPQFKRTILQQKDLSAPGREAVMAAVEFPAGSETGRHTHPGEEISFVEAGPFVLEVDGQPAKTLQTGEPFFVPAGVVHNGHPEAGKTAKVVATYVIEKGKPVSTPAPAK
;
A
#
# COMPACT_ATOMS: atom_id res chain seq x y z
N MET A 1 27.37 66.08 -47.75
CA MET A 1 26.39 64.94 -47.84
C MET A 1 26.72 63.94 -46.73
N THR A 2 26.02 64.00 -45.59
CA THR A 2 26.26 63.19 -44.41
C THR A 2 25.06 62.23 -44.23
N ARG A 3 25.30 60.96 -44.45
CA ARG A 3 24.31 59.89 -44.33
C ARG A 3 24.26 59.41 -42.88
N ARG A 4 23.16 59.69 -42.18
CA ARG A 4 22.92 59.17 -40.82
C ARG A 4 22.44 57.72 -40.91
N MET A 5 23.16 56.77 -40.28
CA MET A 5 22.75 55.40 -40.04
C MET A 5 21.95 55.35 -38.75
N THR A 6 20.70 54.98 -38.87
CA THR A 6 19.83 54.63 -37.72
C THR A 6 20.02 53.15 -37.39
N VAL A 7 20.55 52.87 -36.18
CA VAL A 7 20.63 51.50 -35.61
C VAL A 7 19.32 51.22 -34.91
N GLY A 8 18.55 50.27 -35.47
CA GLY A 8 17.34 49.76 -34.83
C GLY A 8 17.71 48.69 -33.81
N ALA A 9 17.40 48.93 -32.56
CA ALA A 9 17.53 47.92 -31.50
C ALA A 9 16.32 47.02 -31.52
N ALA A 10 16.52 45.70 -31.82
CA ALA A 10 15.49 44.68 -31.71
C ALA A 10 15.46 44.16 -30.26
N PHE A 11 14.37 44.43 -29.55
CA PHE A 11 14.11 43.85 -28.25
C PHE A 11 13.49 42.43 -28.46
N THR A 12 14.24 41.39 -28.18
CA THR A 12 13.74 40.03 -28.10
C THR A 12 13.18 39.79 -26.67
N ALA A 13 11.87 39.74 -26.56
CA ALA A 13 11.21 39.35 -25.32
C ALA A 13 11.32 37.81 -25.12
N ALA A 14 12.11 37.39 -24.15
CA ALA A 14 12.17 35.99 -23.74
C ALA A 14 10.94 35.66 -22.90
N VAL A 15 10.04 34.84 -23.42
CA VAL A 15 8.91 34.29 -22.69
C VAL A 15 9.42 33.11 -21.83
N VAL A 16 9.56 33.35 -20.53
CA VAL A 16 9.83 32.25 -19.55
C VAL A 16 8.52 31.54 -19.26
N VAL A 17 8.33 30.39 -19.87
CA VAL A 17 7.24 29.48 -19.50
C VAL A 17 7.64 28.75 -18.22
N ALA A 18 7.13 29.20 -17.09
CA ALA A 18 7.24 28.47 -15.82
C ALA A 18 6.35 27.21 -15.89
N ALA A 19 6.96 26.05 -16.08
CA ALA A 19 6.28 24.78 -15.95
C ALA A 19 5.93 24.56 -14.47
N LEU A 20 4.68 24.81 -14.10
CA LEU A 20 4.11 24.42 -12.82
C LEU A 20 3.95 22.90 -12.83
N GLY A 21 4.98 22.19 -12.38
CA GLY A 21 4.90 20.76 -12.12
C GLY A 21 3.91 20.51 -10.98
N THR A 22 2.76 19.92 -11.28
CA THR A 22 1.84 19.42 -10.26
C THR A 22 2.54 18.24 -9.57
N MET A 23 3.06 18.45 -8.35
CA MET A 23 3.49 17.33 -7.50
C MET A 23 2.23 16.56 -7.09
N ALA A 24 1.99 15.43 -7.74
CA ALA A 24 0.98 14.49 -7.27
C ALA A 24 1.39 14.00 -5.87
N ALA A 25 0.57 14.27 -4.86
CA ALA A 25 0.79 13.75 -3.52
C ALA A 25 0.78 12.22 -3.59
N GLN A 26 1.83 11.55 -3.08
CA GLN A 26 1.84 10.10 -2.97
C GLN A 26 0.71 9.64 -2.03
N ALA A 27 0.01 8.56 -2.42
CA ALA A 27 -0.99 7.94 -1.56
C ALA A 27 -0.35 7.51 -0.23
N PRO A 28 -1.06 7.65 0.89
CA PRO A 28 -0.57 7.18 2.19
C PRO A 28 -0.20 5.71 2.13
N GLN A 29 0.94 5.35 2.73
CA GLN A 29 1.42 3.96 2.76
C GLN A 29 1.06 3.32 4.10
N PHE A 30 0.63 2.07 4.08
CA PHE A 30 0.53 1.26 5.29
C PHE A 30 1.94 0.89 5.80
N LYS A 31 2.04 0.62 7.10
CA LYS A 31 3.30 0.20 7.73
C LYS A 31 3.15 -1.18 8.34
N ARG A 32 4.03 -2.12 7.94
CA ARG A 32 4.14 -3.44 8.55
C ARG A 32 5.39 -3.52 9.42
N THR A 33 5.22 -3.82 10.68
CA THR A 33 6.31 -4.03 11.64
C THR A 33 6.31 -5.49 12.05
N ILE A 34 7.38 -6.23 11.78
CA ILE A 34 7.52 -7.63 12.21
C ILE A 34 7.77 -7.65 13.71
N LEU A 35 6.88 -8.31 14.45
CA LEU A 35 6.95 -8.47 15.90
C LEU A 35 7.72 -9.73 16.28
N GLN A 36 7.53 -10.81 15.50
CA GLN A 36 8.14 -12.11 15.75
C GLN A 36 8.20 -12.92 14.46
N GLN A 37 9.26 -13.70 14.30
CA GLN A 37 9.41 -14.67 13.22
C GLN A 37 10.09 -15.92 13.78
N LYS A 38 9.50 -17.09 13.56
CA LYS A 38 9.96 -18.36 14.12
C LYS A 38 9.70 -19.52 13.16
N ASP A 39 10.64 -20.43 13.07
CA ASP A 39 10.44 -21.71 12.43
C ASP A 39 9.37 -22.50 13.20
N LEU A 40 8.52 -23.18 12.48
CA LEU A 40 7.53 -24.08 13.06
C LEU A 40 8.05 -25.53 13.14
N SER A 41 7.42 -26.34 13.99
CA SER A 41 7.67 -27.79 14.02
C SER A 41 7.26 -28.50 12.73
N ALA A 42 6.33 -27.91 11.95
CA ALA A 42 5.99 -28.37 10.61
C ALA A 42 7.16 -28.06 9.65
N PRO A 43 7.75 -29.06 8.98
CA PRO A 43 8.89 -28.87 8.13
C PRO A 43 8.62 -27.85 7.00
N GLY A 44 9.60 -26.95 6.75
CA GLY A 44 9.54 -25.96 5.68
C GLY A 44 8.53 -24.81 5.92
N ARG A 45 8.03 -24.64 7.13
CA ARG A 45 7.10 -23.58 7.52
C ARG A 45 7.67 -22.68 8.59
N GLU A 46 7.28 -21.40 8.54
CA GLU A 46 7.57 -20.40 9.56
C GLU A 46 6.32 -19.59 9.88
N ALA A 47 6.25 -19.09 11.10
CA ALA A 47 5.25 -18.12 11.51
C ALA A 47 5.88 -16.73 11.55
N VAL A 48 5.20 -15.75 10.96
CA VAL A 48 5.57 -14.34 10.99
C VAL A 48 4.41 -13.58 11.61
N MET A 49 4.62 -12.96 12.76
CA MET A 49 3.64 -12.08 13.39
C MET A 49 4.01 -10.62 13.13
N ALA A 50 3.06 -9.82 12.70
CA ALA A 50 3.26 -8.41 12.38
C ALA A 50 2.14 -7.53 12.95
N ALA A 51 2.51 -6.32 13.35
CA ALA A 51 1.58 -5.22 13.50
C ALA A 51 1.51 -4.46 12.16
N VAL A 52 0.30 -4.22 11.68
CA VAL A 52 0.06 -3.51 10.43
C VAL A 52 -0.79 -2.28 10.72
N GLU A 53 -0.23 -1.11 10.45
CA GLU A 53 -0.86 0.20 10.69
C GLU A 53 -1.29 0.80 9.35
N PHE A 54 -2.55 1.22 9.28
CA PHE A 54 -3.16 1.81 8.10
C PHE A 54 -3.58 3.25 8.36
N PRO A 55 -2.83 4.24 7.86
CA PRO A 55 -3.33 5.61 7.76
C PRO A 55 -4.59 5.70 6.90
N ALA A 56 -5.39 6.73 7.08
CA ALA A 56 -6.55 6.98 6.24
C ALA A 56 -6.14 7.07 4.75
N GLY A 57 -6.87 6.35 3.89
CA GLY A 57 -6.60 6.31 2.45
C GLY A 57 -5.44 5.39 2.02
N SER A 58 -4.83 4.63 2.96
CA SER A 58 -3.85 3.60 2.62
C SER A 58 -4.52 2.25 2.35
N GLU A 59 -3.83 1.37 1.66
CA GLU A 59 -4.25 -0.01 1.41
C GLU A 59 -3.03 -0.93 1.22
N THR A 60 -3.22 -2.23 1.41
CA THR A 60 -2.17 -3.21 1.09
C THR A 60 -1.93 -3.34 -0.41
N GLY A 61 -2.93 -3.02 -1.22
CA GLY A 61 -3.01 -3.43 -2.61
C GLY A 61 -3.34 -4.92 -2.74
N ARG A 62 -3.75 -5.33 -3.92
CA ARG A 62 -4.06 -6.74 -4.21
C ARG A 62 -2.79 -7.59 -4.13
N HIS A 63 -2.82 -8.65 -3.32
CA HIS A 63 -1.66 -9.50 -3.08
C HIS A 63 -2.07 -10.90 -2.64
N THR A 64 -1.09 -11.79 -2.55
CA THR A 64 -1.21 -13.15 -2.01
C THR A 64 -0.15 -13.41 -0.96
N HIS A 65 -0.34 -14.44 -0.14
CA HIS A 65 0.68 -14.98 0.77
C HIS A 65 1.04 -16.41 0.37
N PRO A 66 2.31 -16.86 0.57
CA PRO A 66 2.73 -18.25 0.34
C PRO A 66 2.35 -19.16 1.53
N GLY A 67 1.19 -18.96 2.10
CA GLY A 67 0.62 -19.63 3.26
C GLY A 67 -0.62 -18.91 3.76
N GLU A 68 -1.09 -19.30 4.92
CA GLU A 68 -2.30 -18.79 5.54
C GLU A 68 -2.02 -17.48 6.28
N GLU A 69 -3.00 -16.56 6.27
CA GLU A 69 -3.06 -15.41 7.17
C GLU A 69 -4.15 -15.61 8.23
N ILE A 70 -3.76 -15.49 9.49
CA ILE A 70 -4.64 -15.57 10.65
C ILE A 70 -4.49 -14.24 11.39
N SER A 71 -5.51 -13.42 11.35
CA SER A 71 -5.41 -12.03 11.78
C SER A 71 -6.61 -11.59 12.61
N PHE A 72 -6.45 -10.50 13.35
CA PHE A 72 -7.56 -9.78 13.95
C PHE A 72 -7.35 -8.27 13.88
N VAL A 73 -8.45 -7.53 13.92
CA VAL A 73 -8.45 -6.08 13.92
C VAL A 73 -8.18 -5.57 15.34
N GLU A 74 -7.02 -4.99 15.58
CA GLU A 74 -6.65 -4.36 16.85
C GLU A 74 -7.39 -3.03 17.04
N ALA A 75 -7.53 -2.26 15.96
CA ALA A 75 -8.31 -1.03 15.91
C ALA A 75 -8.91 -0.88 14.51
N GLY A 76 -10.21 -0.73 14.42
CA GLY A 76 -10.95 -0.62 13.15
C GLY A 76 -11.80 0.65 13.10
N PRO A 77 -12.65 0.75 12.05
CA PRO A 77 -13.05 -0.31 11.10
C PRO A 77 -12.03 -0.60 10.00
N PHE A 78 -11.94 -1.87 9.61
CA PHE A 78 -11.05 -2.39 8.57
C PHE A 78 -11.86 -3.14 7.51
N VAL A 79 -11.61 -2.87 6.24
CA VAL A 79 -12.27 -3.53 5.11
C VAL A 79 -11.35 -4.59 4.53
N LEU A 80 -11.85 -5.82 4.46
CA LEU A 80 -11.19 -6.95 3.81
C LEU A 80 -11.92 -7.28 2.52
N GLU A 81 -11.21 -7.26 1.42
CA GLU A 81 -11.68 -7.65 0.09
C GLU A 81 -10.98 -8.95 -0.32
N VAL A 82 -11.71 -10.03 -0.47
CA VAL A 82 -11.20 -11.32 -0.93
C VAL A 82 -11.80 -11.62 -2.30
N ASP A 83 -10.97 -12.03 -3.26
CA ASP A 83 -11.45 -12.35 -4.59
C ASP A 83 -12.55 -13.41 -4.58
N GLY A 84 -13.62 -13.14 -5.32
CA GLY A 84 -14.80 -14.01 -5.38
C GLY A 84 -15.75 -13.91 -4.21
N GLN A 85 -15.52 -12.99 -3.25
CA GLN A 85 -16.39 -12.76 -2.10
C GLN A 85 -16.80 -11.29 -2.00
N PRO A 86 -17.95 -10.98 -1.38
CA PRO A 86 -18.30 -9.60 -1.02
C PRO A 86 -17.27 -9.02 -0.04
N ALA A 87 -16.97 -7.72 -0.18
CA ALA A 87 -16.13 -7.01 0.78
C ALA A 87 -16.76 -7.08 2.18
N LYS A 88 -15.93 -7.26 3.21
CA LYS A 88 -16.35 -7.37 4.60
C LYS A 88 -15.72 -6.25 5.43
N THR A 89 -16.54 -5.46 6.11
CA THR A 89 -16.07 -4.49 7.11
C THR A 89 -15.99 -5.17 8.48
N LEU A 90 -14.80 -5.16 9.06
CA LEU A 90 -14.46 -5.77 10.35
C LEU A 90 -14.27 -4.68 11.41
N GLN A 91 -14.82 -4.91 12.60
CA GLN A 91 -14.69 -4.02 13.73
C GLN A 91 -13.51 -4.43 14.64
N THR A 92 -13.12 -3.55 15.56
CA THR A 92 -12.11 -3.86 16.58
C THR A 92 -12.43 -5.17 17.30
N GLY A 93 -11.45 -6.07 17.38
CA GLY A 93 -11.56 -7.38 18.00
C GLY A 93 -12.04 -8.50 17.07
N GLU A 94 -12.53 -8.19 15.85
CA GLU A 94 -12.98 -9.20 14.92
C GLU A 94 -11.81 -9.90 14.22
N PRO A 95 -11.80 -11.25 14.20
CA PRO A 95 -10.80 -12.03 13.51
C PRO A 95 -11.14 -12.20 12.03
N PHE A 96 -10.12 -12.48 11.22
CA PHE A 96 -10.29 -12.94 9.85
C PHE A 96 -9.21 -13.95 9.45
N PHE A 97 -9.51 -14.70 8.39
CA PHE A 97 -8.63 -15.70 7.83
C PHE A 97 -8.58 -15.57 6.32
N VAL A 98 -7.37 -15.65 5.76
CA VAL A 98 -7.14 -15.69 4.31
C VAL A 98 -6.38 -16.97 3.97
N PRO A 99 -6.93 -17.86 3.13
CA PRO A 99 -6.25 -19.08 2.71
C PRO A 99 -4.98 -18.77 1.89
N ALA A 100 -4.06 -19.73 1.87
CA ALA A 100 -2.83 -19.65 1.08
C ALA A 100 -3.12 -19.36 -0.40
N GLY A 101 -2.39 -18.40 -0.98
CA GLY A 101 -2.47 -18.06 -2.39
C GLY A 101 -3.73 -17.31 -2.84
N VAL A 102 -4.66 -17.03 -1.94
CA VAL A 102 -5.88 -16.28 -2.28
C VAL A 102 -5.59 -14.80 -2.40
N VAL A 103 -5.98 -14.21 -3.54
CA VAL A 103 -5.82 -12.76 -3.78
C VAL A 103 -6.79 -11.97 -2.93
N HIS A 104 -6.26 -11.01 -2.20
CA HIS A 104 -7.04 -10.12 -1.34
C HIS A 104 -6.41 -8.74 -1.22
N ASN A 105 -7.16 -7.79 -0.67
CA ASN A 105 -6.75 -6.44 -0.34
C ASN A 105 -7.31 -6.06 1.03
N GLY A 106 -6.60 -5.23 1.76
CA GLY A 106 -7.04 -4.72 3.05
C GLY A 106 -6.78 -3.23 3.18
N HIS A 107 -7.76 -2.50 3.72
CA HIS A 107 -7.68 -1.06 3.91
C HIS A 107 -8.59 -0.59 5.05
N PRO A 108 -8.36 0.59 5.66
CA PRO A 108 -9.32 1.15 6.58
C PRO A 108 -10.58 1.61 5.84
N GLU A 109 -11.70 1.73 6.53
CA GLU A 109 -12.88 2.41 5.99
C GLU A 109 -12.54 3.86 5.63
N ALA A 110 -13.23 4.41 4.63
CA ALA A 110 -12.97 5.76 4.10
C ALA A 110 -12.88 6.82 5.20
N GLY A 111 -11.78 7.57 5.23
CA GLY A 111 -11.51 8.62 6.21
C GLY A 111 -11.14 8.12 7.62
N LYS A 112 -11.02 6.80 7.82
CA LYS A 112 -10.62 6.17 9.08
C LYS A 112 -9.18 5.65 9.02
N THR A 113 -8.65 5.30 10.18
CA THR A 113 -7.40 4.55 10.33
C THR A 113 -7.71 3.16 10.83
N ALA A 114 -6.82 2.20 10.64
CA ALA A 114 -6.96 0.87 11.20
C ALA A 114 -5.62 0.30 11.66
N LYS A 115 -5.69 -0.68 12.58
CA LYS A 115 -4.55 -1.52 12.97
C LYS A 115 -4.97 -2.97 12.97
N VAL A 116 -4.10 -3.82 12.43
CA VAL A 116 -4.31 -5.27 12.35
C VAL A 116 -3.09 -5.96 12.95
N VAL A 117 -3.33 -6.98 13.78
CA VAL A 117 -2.30 -7.95 14.13
C VAL A 117 -2.47 -9.14 13.23
N ALA A 118 -1.47 -9.36 12.38
CA ALA A 118 -1.47 -10.42 11.37
C ALA A 118 -0.44 -11.50 11.75
N THR A 119 -0.85 -12.76 11.64
CA THR A 119 0.04 -13.92 11.75
C THR A 119 0.00 -14.69 10.44
N TYR A 120 1.15 -14.80 9.80
CA TYR A 120 1.32 -15.54 8.56
C TYR A 120 1.99 -16.88 8.86
N VAL A 121 1.37 -17.98 8.43
CA VAL A 121 1.98 -19.32 8.46
C VAL A 121 2.38 -19.67 7.03
N ILE A 122 3.64 -19.39 6.68
CA ILE A 122 4.09 -19.37 5.29
C ILE A 122 5.23 -20.37 5.02
N GLU A 123 5.51 -20.59 3.75
CA GLU A 123 6.71 -21.31 3.34
C GLU A 123 7.95 -20.55 3.78
N LYS A 124 8.87 -21.24 4.47
CA LYS A 124 10.11 -20.66 4.97
C LYS A 124 10.95 -20.07 3.84
N GLY A 125 11.43 -18.84 4.07
CA GLY A 125 12.30 -18.12 3.13
C GLY A 125 11.55 -17.48 1.95
N LYS A 126 10.22 -17.57 1.88
CA LYS A 126 9.41 -16.85 0.90
C LYS A 126 9.06 -15.44 1.40
N PRO A 127 8.86 -14.47 0.49
CA PRO A 127 8.32 -13.17 0.87
C PRO A 127 6.95 -13.33 1.53
N VAL A 128 6.67 -12.56 2.58
CA VAL A 128 5.36 -12.60 3.27
C VAL A 128 4.22 -12.32 2.31
N SER A 129 4.42 -11.43 1.33
CA SER A 129 3.38 -11.09 0.34
C SER A 129 3.98 -10.90 -1.05
N THR A 130 3.18 -11.22 -2.07
CA THR A 130 3.50 -11.01 -3.48
C THR A 130 2.37 -10.22 -4.13
N PRO A 131 2.64 -9.09 -4.81
CA PRO A 131 1.61 -8.33 -5.53
C PRO A 131 0.86 -9.20 -6.55
N ALA A 132 -0.45 -9.00 -6.66
CA ALA A 132 -1.29 -9.62 -7.66
C ALA A 132 -1.71 -8.58 -8.72
N PRO A 133 -2.03 -9.01 -9.97
CA PRO A 133 -2.52 -8.10 -11.00
C PRO A 133 -3.78 -7.35 -10.58
N ALA A 134 -3.96 -6.14 -11.11
CA ALA A 134 -5.24 -5.43 -11.01
C ALA A 134 -6.36 -6.24 -11.67
N LYS A 135 -7.60 -6.03 -11.23
CA LYS A 135 -8.79 -6.59 -11.89
C LYS A 135 -9.04 -5.89 -13.22
#